data_676ea0d925f9f085dda99d8acea6d895
#
_entry.id   676ea0d925f9f085dda99d8acea6d895
#
_cell.length_a   1.000
_cell.length_b   1.000
_cell.length_c   1.000
_cell.angle_alpha   90.00
_cell.angle_beta   90.00
_cell.angle_gamma   90.00
#
_symmetry.space_group_name_H-M   'P 1'
#
loop_
_entity.id
_entity.type
_entity.pdbx_description
1 polymer ?
#
loop_
_entity_poly.entity_id
_entity_poly.type
_entity_poly.pdbx_seq_one_letter_code
_entity_poly.pdbx_strand_id
1 'polypeptide(L)'
;MSSDRPGKMRTPAKGDRKDGMFDPAKLQVVLVLLLIAISIISLMSGHMGIRSGTVMKILASRIFPLDATWPATLESVIVDVRLPRLLAGLLIGAGLSISGAAFQGLFRNPLVSPHILGVSAGAGFGAALGILFFGNIFMVQVLSFLFGLMAVWMTYALSRTYRSTPVLMLVLAGIIVGALFSAGTSLLKYIADPINQMPSIVFWLLGSLNNASNRDIAVVGPIILAGTVCLFLIRWRINLLTMGEEDARSLGVDTGMIRGIIIISATFISAAAVCISGIIGWVGLVIPHIGRILVGADNKHLLPVTTMIGAIYLVSVDTIARTAMETEIPIGILTAMVGAPVFAYLLRKNRPGW
;
A
#
# COMPACT_ATOMS: atom_id res chain seq x y z
N MET A 1 -53.31 7.02 45.24
CA MET A 1 -53.60 7.17 43.81
C MET A 1 -52.48 8.07 43.21
N SER A 2 -51.46 7.48 42.71
CA SER A 2 -50.37 8.16 42.00
C SER A 2 -50.28 7.53 40.58
N SER A 3 -50.62 8.34 39.60
CA SER A 3 -50.67 7.91 38.18
C SER A 3 -49.25 7.88 37.60
N ASP A 4 -48.78 6.67 37.38
CA ASP A 4 -47.57 6.39 36.65
C ASP A 4 -47.79 6.66 35.15
N ARG A 5 -47.13 7.67 34.59
CA ARG A 5 -47.14 7.95 33.16
C ARG A 5 -46.07 7.09 32.47
N PRO A 6 -46.42 6.32 31.44
CA PRO A 6 -45.43 5.53 30.72
C PRO A 6 -44.41 6.45 30.02
N GLY A 7 -43.11 6.19 30.29
CA GLY A 7 -42.00 6.90 29.70
C GLY A 7 -42.04 6.81 28.16
N LYS A 8 -42.03 7.96 27.49
CA LYS A 8 -41.83 8.07 26.04
C LYS A 8 -40.51 7.41 25.71
N MET A 9 -40.55 6.27 25.00
CA MET A 9 -39.42 5.73 24.29
C MET A 9 -38.85 6.85 23.42
N ARG A 10 -37.66 7.35 23.76
CA ARG A 10 -36.88 8.21 22.89
C ARG A 10 -36.45 7.35 21.69
N THR A 11 -37.09 7.58 20.56
CA THR A 11 -36.57 7.14 19.25
C THR A 11 -35.13 7.63 19.17
N PRO A 12 -34.15 6.75 18.85
CA PRO A 12 -32.75 7.22 18.65
C PRO A 12 -32.77 8.22 17.51
N ALA A 13 -32.23 9.40 17.78
CA ALA A 13 -32.10 10.47 16.83
C ALA A 13 -31.38 9.94 15.59
N LYS A 14 -32.03 10.08 14.45
CA LYS A 14 -31.51 9.83 13.12
C LYS A 14 -30.49 10.94 12.84
N GLY A 15 -29.20 10.70 13.14
CA GLY A 15 -28.18 11.70 12.87
C GLY A 15 -27.03 11.65 13.86
N ASP A 16 -26.06 10.79 13.59
CA ASP A 16 -24.64 11.06 13.75
C ASP A 16 -23.83 9.91 13.12
N ARG A 17 -24.15 9.54 11.89
CA ARG A 17 -23.09 9.06 10.99
C ARG A 17 -22.24 10.31 10.76
N LYS A 18 -21.03 10.33 11.26
CA LYS A 18 -20.04 11.34 10.85
C LYS A 18 -19.89 11.18 9.34
N ASP A 19 -20.71 11.89 8.59
CA ASP A 19 -20.55 12.02 7.15
C ASP A 19 -19.15 12.59 6.92
N GLY A 20 -18.42 12.06 5.92
CA GLY A 20 -17.11 12.57 5.59
C GLY A 20 -17.18 14.08 5.29
N MET A 21 -16.03 14.74 5.32
CA MET A 21 -15.92 16.18 5.09
C MET A 21 -16.39 16.59 3.68
N PHE A 22 -16.32 15.65 2.72
CA PHE A 22 -16.61 15.91 1.30
C PHE A 22 -17.58 14.87 0.73
N ASP A 23 -18.33 15.31 -0.30
CA ASP A 23 -19.11 14.43 -1.17
C ASP A 23 -18.14 13.45 -1.90
N PRO A 24 -18.30 12.12 -1.71
CA PRO A 24 -17.39 11.14 -2.29
C PRO A 24 -17.27 11.23 -3.81
N ALA A 25 -18.36 11.48 -4.53
CA ALA A 25 -18.35 11.55 -5.99
C ALA A 25 -17.56 12.77 -6.50
N LYS A 26 -17.78 13.93 -5.90
CA LYS A 26 -17.05 15.15 -6.26
C LYS A 26 -15.56 15.02 -5.93
N LEU A 27 -15.24 14.45 -4.77
CA LEU A 27 -13.86 14.21 -4.36
C LEU A 27 -13.15 13.26 -5.32
N GLN A 28 -13.79 12.17 -5.76
CA GLN A 28 -13.20 11.25 -6.73
C GLN A 28 -12.84 11.94 -8.04
N VAL A 29 -13.70 12.82 -8.56
CA VAL A 29 -13.38 13.61 -9.78
C VAL A 29 -12.15 14.48 -9.57
N VAL A 30 -12.08 15.19 -8.43
CA VAL A 30 -10.90 16.01 -8.09
C VAL A 30 -9.64 15.15 -7.99
N LEU A 31 -9.71 13.98 -7.34
CA LEU A 31 -8.57 13.07 -7.20
C LEU A 31 -8.12 12.50 -8.56
N VAL A 32 -9.03 12.21 -9.49
CA VAL A 32 -8.66 11.79 -10.85
C VAL A 32 -7.90 12.90 -11.57
N LEU A 33 -8.39 14.14 -11.52
CA LEU A 33 -7.70 15.29 -12.13
C LEU A 33 -6.32 15.50 -11.49
N LEU A 34 -6.23 15.39 -10.17
CA LEU A 34 -4.96 15.50 -9.45
C LEU A 34 -3.99 14.37 -9.80
N LEU A 35 -4.50 13.13 -9.95
CA LEU A 35 -3.71 11.98 -10.37
C LEU A 35 -3.10 12.19 -11.76
N ILE A 36 -3.88 12.71 -12.71
CA ILE A 36 -3.40 13.05 -14.05
C ILE A 36 -2.34 14.15 -13.97
N ALA A 37 -2.61 15.23 -13.23
CA ALA A 37 -1.68 16.34 -13.08
C ALA A 37 -0.33 15.88 -12.48
N ILE A 38 -0.34 15.14 -11.37
CA ILE A 38 0.90 14.66 -10.75
C ILE A 38 1.65 13.65 -11.62
N SER A 39 0.94 12.84 -12.40
CA SER A 39 1.55 11.91 -13.36
C SER A 39 2.30 12.67 -14.46
N ILE A 40 1.70 13.73 -15.01
CA ILE A 40 2.35 14.60 -16.00
C ILE A 40 3.57 15.30 -15.38
N ILE A 41 3.41 15.87 -14.19
CA ILE A 41 4.53 16.51 -13.46
C ILE A 41 5.66 15.52 -13.23
N SER A 42 5.35 14.31 -12.79
CA SER A 42 6.33 13.25 -12.56
C SER A 42 7.10 12.87 -13.82
N LEU A 43 6.43 12.76 -14.97
CA LEU A 43 7.10 12.47 -16.25
C LEU A 43 7.98 13.62 -16.75
N MET A 44 7.64 14.87 -16.42
CA MET A 44 8.44 16.04 -16.78
C MET A 44 9.64 16.25 -15.85
N SER A 45 9.49 15.91 -14.56
CA SER A 45 10.48 16.15 -13.52
C SER A 45 11.62 15.13 -13.58
N GLY A 46 12.84 15.55 -13.22
CA GLY A 46 14.07 14.75 -13.15
C GLY A 46 15.28 15.57 -13.53
N HIS A 47 16.50 15.01 -13.39
CA HIS A 47 17.75 15.71 -13.66
C HIS A 47 17.85 16.24 -15.11
N MET A 48 17.22 15.58 -16.07
CA MET A 48 17.02 16.11 -17.42
C MET A 48 15.64 16.80 -17.48
N GLY A 49 15.61 18.13 -17.51
CA GLY A 49 14.39 18.91 -17.75
C GLY A 49 13.86 18.68 -19.17
N ILE A 50 12.73 17.98 -19.32
CA ILE A 50 12.11 17.72 -20.62
C ILE A 50 10.83 18.56 -20.73
N ARG A 51 10.67 19.25 -21.85
CA ARG A 51 9.48 20.07 -22.11
C ARG A 51 8.22 19.18 -22.17
N SER A 52 7.13 19.65 -21.59
CA SER A 52 5.83 18.93 -21.56
C SER A 52 5.36 18.50 -22.96
N GLY A 53 5.52 19.38 -23.97
CA GLY A 53 5.14 19.05 -25.34
C GLY A 53 5.92 17.88 -25.93
N THR A 54 7.21 17.71 -25.58
CA THR A 54 8.03 16.58 -26.02
C THR A 54 7.59 15.29 -25.33
N VAL A 55 7.31 15.34 -24.01
CA VAL A 55 6.77 14.17 -23.28
C VAL A 55 5.46 13.69 -23.91
N MET A 56 4.53 14.61 -24.16
CA MET A 56 3.23 14.28 -24.75
C MET A 56 3.38 13.71 -26.16
N LYS A 57 4.27 14.25 -27.00
CA LYS A 57 4.54 13.72 -28.35
C LYS A 57 5.12 12.31 -28.30
N ILE A 58 6.09 12.03 -27.41
CA ILE A 58 6.69 10.72 -27.25
C ILE A 58 5.64 9.70 -26.77
N LEU A 59 4.80 10.05 -25.81
CA LEU A 59 3.72 9.16 -25.36
C LEU A 59 2.68 8.93 -26.44
N ALA A 60 2.29 9.98 -27.17
CA ALA A 60 1.34 9.90 -28.28
C ALA A 60 1.87 9.06 -29.46
N SER A 61 3.18 9.07 -29.73
CA SER A 61 3.78 8.27 -30.80
C SER A 61 3.69 6.76 -30.57
N ARG A 62 3.42 6.32 -29.33
CA ARG A 62 3.16 4.90 -29.03
C ARG A 62 1.76 4.42 -29.43
N ILE A 63 0.86 5.36 -29.65
CA ILE A 63 -0.55 5.08 -30.02
C ILE A 63 -0.81 5.51 -31.47
N PHE A 64 -0.21 6.62 -31.90
CA PHE A 64 -0.40 7.21 -33.23
C PHE A 64 0.94 7.21 -33.98
N PRO A 65 0.95 6.96 -35.32
CA PRO A 65 2.16 7.07 -36.13
C PRO A 65 2.56 8.54 -36.27
N LEU A 66 3.41 9.02 -35.37
CA LEU A 66 3.97 10.36 -35.39
C LEU A 66 5.45 10.29 -35.78
N ASP A 67 5.89 11.20 -36.65
CA ASP A 67 7.32 11.32 -36.99
C ASP A 67 8.13 11.74 -35.75
N ALA A 68 9.16 10.99 -35.46
CA ALA A 68 10.07 11.26 -34.34
C ALA A 68 10.93 12.49 -34.62
N THR A 69 10.55 13.61 -34.02
CA THR A 69 11.30 14.88 -34.10
C THR A 69 12.21 15.12 -32.90
N TRP A 70 12.36 14.13 -32.03
CA TRP A 70 13.13 14.18 -30.78
C TRP A 70 14.30 13.18 -30.81
N PRO A 71 15.37 13.42 -30.03
CA PRO A 71 16.47 12.48 -29.89
C PRO A 71 16.03 11.13 -29.28
N ALA A 72 16.57 10.02 -29.76
CA ALA A 72 16.27 8.67 -29.25
C ALA A 72 16.58 8.54 -27.74
N THR A 73 17.57 9.26 -27.24
CA THR A 73 17.90 9.30 -25.80
C THR A 73 16.75 9.82 -24.93
N LEU A 74 16.02 10.86 -25.39
CA LEU A 74 14.85 11.38 -24.67
C LEU A 74 13.68 10.38 -24.67
N GLU A 75 13.52 9.66 -25.77
CA GLU A 75 12.52 8.61 -25.86
C GLU A 75 12.80 7.49 -24.84
N SER A 76 14.04 6.98 -24.82
CA SER A 76 14.46 5.94 -23.86
C SER A 76 14.29 6.41 -22.40
N VAL A 77 14.66 7.63 -22.08
CA VAL A 77 14.46 8.18 -20.72
C VAL A 77 12.98 8.21 -20.34
N ILE A 78 12.08 8.55 -21.26
CA ILE A 78 10.66 8.63 -20.94
C ILE A 78 10.05 7.23 -20.87
N VAL A 79 10.32 6.36 -21.86
CA VAL A 79 9.62 5.09 -22.02
C VAL A 79 10.22 3.98 -21.18
N ASP A 80 11.56 3.95 -21.01
CA ASP A 80 12.26 2.85 -20.34
C ASP A 80 12.62 3.16 -18.88
N VAL A 81 12.60 4.45 -18.49
CA VAL A 81 12.95 4.87 -17.13
C VAL A 81 11.77 5.53 -16.41
N ARG A 82 11.24 6.64 -16.96
CA ARG A 82 10.23 7.45 -16.23
C ARG A 82 8.85 6.79 -16.21
N LEU A 83 8.42 6.22 -17.32
CA LEU A 83 7.10 5.61 -17.42
C LEU A 83 6.95 4.36 -16.52
N PRO A 84 7.89 3.38 -16.52
CA PRO A 84 7.82 2.24 -15.60
C PRO A 84 7.84 2.69 -14.15
N ARG A 85 8.69 3.66 -13.81
CA ARG A 85 8.78 4.22 -12.46
C ARG A 85 7.47 4.89 -12.01
N LEU A 86 6.84 5.69 -12.88
CA LEU A 86 5.51 6.26 -12.65
C LEU A 86 4.47 5.17 -12.42
N LEU A 87 4.41 4.17 -13.30
CA LEU A 87 3.46 3.06 -13.19
C LEU A 87 3.68 2.26 -11.90
N ALA A 88 4.93 2.02 -11.51
CA ALA A 88 5.26 1.40 -10.22
C ALA A 88 4.72 2.24 -9.05
N GLY A 89 4.97 3.55 -9.05
CA GLY A 89 4.48 4.46 -8.01
C GLY A 89 2.96 4.45 -7.90
N LEU A 90 2.25 4.49 -9.04
CA LEU A 90 0.79 4.42 -9.08
C LEU A 90 0.26 3.09 -8.53
N LEU A 91 0.77 1.96 -9.01
CA LEU A 91 0.32 0.62 -8.61
C LEU A 91 0.63 0.32 -7.15
N ILE A 92 1.85 0.59 -6.70
CA ILE A 92 2.30 0.30 -5.34
C ILE A 92 1.59 1.21 -4.34
N GLY A 93 1.50 2.52 -4.63
CA GLY A 93 0.79 3.46 -3.78
C GLY A 93 -0.69 3.13 -3.62
N ALA A 94 -1.37 2.82 -4.72
CA ALA A 94 -2.74 2.35 -4.74
C ALA A 94 -2.91 1.05 -3.95
N GLY A 95 -2.07 0.04 -4.26
CA GLY A 95 -2.14 -1.29 -3.68
C GLY A 95 -1.89 -1.32 -2.17
N LEU A 96 -0.83 -0.65 -1.70
CA LEU A 96 -0.53 -0.58 -0.26
C LEU A 96 -1.64 0.16 0.51
N SER A 97 -2.20 1.20 -0.08
CA SER A 97 -3.26 1.99 0.56
C SER A 97 -4.57 1.22 0.67
N ILE A 98 -5.01 0.55 -0.39
CA ILE A 98 -6.24 -0.26 -0.33
C ILE A 98 -6.08 -1.47 0.58
N SER A 99 -4.90 -2.12 0.57
CA SER A 99 -4.58 -3.23 1.48
C SER A 99 -4.63 -2.77 2.94
N GLY A 100 -4.09 -1.58 3.21
CA GLY A 100 -4.17 -0.95 4.53
C GLY A 100 -5.61 -0.69 4.96
N ALA A 101 -6.44 -0.09 4.11
CA ALA A 101 -7.85 0.17 4.40
C ALA A 101 -8.63 -1.12 4.68
N ALA A 102 -8.40 -2.17 3.87
CA ALA A 102 -9.04 -3.47 4.03
C ALA A 102 -8.62 -4.16 5.34
N PHE A 103 -7.34 -4.12 5.70
CA PHE A 103 -6.86 -4.67 6.98
C PHE A 103 -7.39 -3.88 8.17
N GLN A 104 -7.40 -2.55 8.11
CA GLN A 104 -7.98 -1.74 9.17
C GLN A 104 -9.48 -2.04 9.38
N GLY A 105 -10.22 -2.33 8.31
CA GLY A 105 -11.61 -2.81 8.39
C GLY A 105 -11.72 -4.22 8.99
N LEU A 106 -10.88 -5.15 8.54
CA LEU A 106 -10.84 -6.53 9.03
C LEU A 106 -10.49 -6.60 10.53
N PHE A 107 -9.44 -5.88 10.94
CA PHE A 107 -8.95 -5.88 12.32
C PHE A 107 -9.72 -4.92 13.23
N ARG A 108 -10.64 -4.12 12.66
CA ARG A 108 -11.37 -3.06 13.37
C ARG A 108 -10.43 -2.17 14.20
N ASN A 109 -9.26 -1.92 13.64
CA ASN A 109 -8.22 -1.13 14.27
C ASN A 109 -7.51 -0.26 13.22
N PRO A 110 -7.60 1.06 13.30
CA PRO A 110 -6.99 1.99 12.35
C PRO A 110 -5.47 2.02 12.40
N LEU A 111 -4.85 1.42 13.43
CA LEU A 111 -3.41 1.36 13.62
C LEU A 111 -2.76 0.19 12.88
N VAL A 112 -3.56 -0.68 12.25
CA VAL A 112 -3.06 -1.82 11.50
C VAL A 112 -2.57 -1.38 10.13
N SER A 113 -1.39 -1.88 9.77
CA SER A 113 -0.80 -1.74 8.43
C SER A 113 -0.73 -3.09 7.71
N PRO A 114 -0.56 -3.12 6.37
CA PRO A 114 -0.38 -4.37 5.63
C PRO A 114 0.79 -5.23 6.10
N HIS A 115 1.77 -4.61 6.76
CA HIS A 115 3.00 -5.26 7.21
C HIS A 115 2.85 -6.07 8.51
N ILE A 116 1.70 -5.94 9.21
CA ILE A 116 1.47 -6.54 10.53
C ILE A 116 1.55 -8.08 10.53
N LEU A 117 1.31 -8.71 9.38
CA LEU A 117 1.40 -10.17 9.22
C LEU A 117 2.84 -10.64 8.88
N GLY A 118 3.84 -9.76 8.94
CA GLY A 118 5.24 -10.10 8.73
C GLY A 118 5.69 -10.12 7.27
N VAL A 119 4.82 -9.75 6.31
CA VAL A 119 5.13 -9.78 4.87
C VAL A 119 6.41 -9.03 4.51
N SER A 120 6.62 -7.82 5.07
CA SER A 120 7.82 -7.01 4.77
C SER A 120 9.08 -7.57 5.40
N ALA A 121 9.00 -8.15 6.59
CA ALA A 121 10.15 -8.80 7.22
C ALA A 121 10.58 -10.06 6.43
N GLY A 122 9.62 -10.88 6.02
CA GLY A 122 9.88 -12.02 5.14
C GLY A 122 10.47 -11.60 3.79
N ALA A 123 9.87 -10.60 3.15
CA ALA A 123 10.36 -10.06 1.87
C ALA A 123 11.79 -9.50 2.01
N GLY A 124 12.08 -8.77 3.09
CA GLY A 124 13.42 -8.26 3.39
C GLY A 124 14.46 -9.37 3.58
N PHE A 125 14.09 -10.43 4.27
CA PHE A 125 14.94 -11.61 4.42
C PHE A 125 15.20 -12.30 3.08
N GLY A 126 14.15 -12.53 2.27
CA GLY A 126 14.28 -13.11 0.95
C GLY A 126 15.15 -12.28 0.01
N ALA A 127 15.02 -10.96 0.05
CA ALA A 127 15.86 -10.06 -0.71
C ALA A 127 17.33 -10.12 -0.26
N ALA A 128 17.58 -10.12 1.04
CA ALA A 128 18.94 -10.27 1.58
C ALA A 128 19.59 -11.59 1.15
N LEU A 129 18.82 -12.70 1.14
CA LEU A 129 19.28 -13.98 0.58
C LEU A 129 19.63 -13.85 -0.91
N GLY A 130 18.76 -13.19 -1.69
CA GLY A 130 18.98 -12.96 -3.12
C GLY A 130 20.26 -12.17 -3.42
N ILE A 131 20.50 -11.11 -2.65
CA ILE A 131 21.70 -10.28 -2.77
C ILE A 131 22.95 -11.07 -2.38
N LEU A 132 22.89 -11.80 -1.27
CA LEU A 132 24.05 -12.50 -0.71
C LEU A 132 24.51 -13.67 -1.59
N PHE A 133 23.57 -14.51 -2.07
CA PHE A 133 23.91 -15.74 -2.75
C PHE A 133 23.85 -15.71 -4.27
N PHE A 134 23.06 -14.82 -4.85
CA PHE A 134 22.81 -14.79 -6.31
C PHE A 134 23.31 -13.52 -6.99
N GLY A 135 23.27 -12.37 -6.33
CA GLY A 135 23.77 -11.10 -6.86
C GLY A 135 23.03 -10.56 -8.09
N ASN A 136 21.86 -11.10 -8.45
CA ASN A 136 21.05 -10.61 -9.56
C ASN A 136 19.64 -10.16 -9.10
N ILE A 137 19.15 -9.09 -9.72
CA ILE A 137 17.89 -8.43 -9.34
C ILE A 137 16.67 -9.37 -9.45
N PHE A 138 16.64 -10.25 -10.44
CA PHE A 138 15.53 -11.17 -10.64
C PHE A 138 15.40 -12.15 -9.45
N MET A 139 16.51 -12.74 -8.98
CA MET A 139 16.48 -13.63 -7.81
C MET A 139 16.15 -12.87 -6.54
N VAL A 140 16.61 -11.62 -6.40
CA VAL A 140 16.21 -10.75 -5.27
C VAL A 140 14.70 -10.56 -5.24
N GLN A 141 14.08 -10.25 -6.37
CA GLN A 141 12.64 -10.06 -6.50
C GLN A 141 11.87 -11.36 -6.21
N VAL A 142 12.27 -12.48 -6.82
CA VAL A 142 11.62 -13.79 -6.64
C VAL A 142 11.68 -14.24 -5.18
N LEU A 143 12.87 -14.20 -4.56
CA LEU A 143 13.02 -14.61 -3.16
C LEU A 143 12.30 -13.65 -2.22
N SER A 144 12.35 -12.35 -2.47
CA SER A 144 11.57 -11.37 -1.72
C SER A 144 10.07 -11.67 -1.75
N PHE A 145 9.52 -11.92 -2.93
CA PHE A 145 8.11 -12.27 -3.09
C PHE A 145 7.75 -13.57 -2.36
N LEU A 146 8.51 -14.65 -2.57
CA LEU A 146 8.25 -15.94 -1.99
C LEU A 146 8.36 -15.94 -0.45
N PHE A 147 9.40 -15.31 0.10
CA PHE A 147 9.57 -15.22 1.55
C PHE A 147 8.55 -14.27 2.19
N GLY A 148 8.09 -13.24 1.47
CA GLY A 148 6.97 -12.41 1.88
C GLY A 148 5.67 -13.23 2.03
N LEU A 149 5.34 -14.07 1.04
CA LEU A 149 4.20 -14.99 1.11
C LEU A 149 4.38 -16.03 2.22
N MET A 150 5.59 -16.60 2.34
CA MET A 150 5.91 -17.59 3.35
C MET A 150 5.73 -17.03 4.77
N ALA A 151 6.13 -15.79 5.02
CA ALA A 151 5.93 -15.15 6.31
C ALA A 151 4.45 -15.06 6.70
N VAL A 152 3.58 -14.66 5.77
CA VAL A 152 2.14 -14.60 6.03
C VAL A 152 1.54 -15.99 6.18
N TRP A 153 1.98 -16.97 5.39
CA TRP A 153 1.57 -18.37 5.57
C TRP A 153 1.95 -18.90 6.96
N MET A 154 3.19 -18.67 7.42
CA MET A 154 3.64 -19.05 8.77
C MET A 154 2.80 -18.33 9.85
N THR A 155 2.53 -17.04 9.68
CA THR A 155 1.66 -16.27 10.58
C THR A 155 0.27 -16.87 10.65
N TYR A 156 -0.32 -17.21 9.52
CA TYR A 156 -1.63 -17.83 9.46
C TYR A 156 -1.64 -19.24 10.08
N ALA A 157 -0.64 -20.06 9.76
CA ALA A 157 -0.50 -21.41 10.32
C ALA A 157 -0.35 -21.38 11.84
N LEU A 158 0.48 -20.47 12.38
CA LEU A 158 0.68 -20.30 13.81
C LEU A 158 -0.59 -19.78 14.52
N SER A 159 -1.37 -18.94 13.87
CA SER A 159 -2.60 -18.39 14.44
C SER A 159 -3.78 -19.37 14.48
N ARG A 160 -3.71 -20.49 13.71
CA ARG A 160 -4.80 -21.48 13.55
C ARG A 160 -4.83 -22.55 14.66
N THR A 161 -4.17 -22.37 15.78
CA THR A 161 -3.99 -23.39 16.85
C THR A 161 -5.30 -23.87 17.47
N TYR A 162 -6.37 -23.07 17.41
CA TYR A 162 -7.71 -23.44 17.89
C TYR A 162 -8.73 -23.11 16.81
N ARG A 163 -9.47 -24.06 16.31
CA ARG A 163 -10.59 -24.01 15.31
C ARG A 163 -11.18 -22.65 14.89
N SER A 164 -10.83 -21.58 15.56
CA SER A 164 -11.07 -20.16 15.21
C SER A 164 -9.74 -19.43 15.10
N THR A 165 -9.62 -18.51 14.14
CA THR A 165 -8.46 -17.60 14.05
C THR A 165 -8.84 -16.25 14.65
N PRO A 166 -8.72 -16.04 15.98
CA PRO A 166 -8.97 -14.74 16.56
C PRO A 166 -8.02 -13.71 15.93
N VAL A 167 -8.55 -12.53 15.64
CA VAL A 167 -7.77 -11.42 15.06
C VAL A 167 -6.52 -11.11 15.87
N LEU A 168 -6.61 -11.19 17.20
CA LEU A 168 -5.46 -11.00 18.11
C LEU A 168 -4.34 -12.03 17.86
N MET A 169 -4.69 -13.30 17.63
CA MET A 169 -3.68 -14.34 17.38
C MET A 169 -2.95 -14.13 16.06
N LEU A 170 -3.63 -13.61 15.02
CA LEU A 170 -2.98 -13.23 13.77
C LEU A 170 -1.93 -12.12 13.99
N VAL A 171 -2.26 -11.12 14.80
CA VAL A 171 -1.32 -10.03 15.13
C VAL A 171 -0.11 -10.54 15.90
N LEU A 172 -0.34 -11.32 16.96
CA LEU A 172 0.75 -11.88 17.78
C LEU A 172 1.64 -12.82 16.96
N ALA A 173 1.06 -13.69 16.15
CA ALA A 173 1.80 -14.57 15.25
C ALA A 173 2.62 -13.76 14.23
N GLY A 174 2.05 -12.68 13.68
CA GLY A 174 2.76 -11.79 12.78
C GLY A 174 3.97 -11.09 13.42
N ILE A 175 3.84 -10.67 14.68
CA ILE A 175 4.97 -10.11 15.45
C ILE A 175 6.08 -11.17 15.63
N ILE A 176 5.73 -12.40 16.01
CA ILE A 176 6.70 -13.49 16.21
C ILE A 176 7.42 -13.82 14.89
N VAL A 177 6.66 -14.02 13.81
CA VAL A 177 7.23 -14.35 12.49
C VAL A 177 8.06 -13.18 11.96
N GLY A 178 7.59 -11.93 12.14
CA GLY A 178 8.31 -10.73 11.78
C GLY A 178 9.65 -10.63 12.52
N ALA A 179 9.68 -10.89 13.83
CA ALA A 179 10.90 -10.90 14.63
C ALA A 179 11.90 -11.98 14.15
N LEU A 180 11.40 -13.20 13.82
CA LEU A 180 12.23 -14.27 13.29
C LEU A 180 12.92 -13.89 11.98
N PHE A 181 12.18 -13.38 10.99
CA PHE A 181 12.75 -12.93 9.72
C PHE A 181 13.65 -11.71 9.86
N SER A 182 13.36 -10.80 10.79
CA SER A 182 14.22 -9.67 11.08
C SER A 182 15.54 -10.09 11.70
N ALA A 183 15.53 -11.07 12.60
CA ALA A 183 16.74 -11.68 13.16
C ALA A 183 17.55 -12.38 12.06
N GLY A 184 16.88 -13.15 11.17
CA GLY A 184 17.52 -13.77 10.01
C GLY A 184 18.16 -12.72 9.07
N THR A 185 17.45 -11.63 8.76
CA THR A 185 18.03 -10.52 7.96
C THR A 185 19.25 -9.90 8.63
N SER A 186 19.23 -9.76 9.95
CA SER A 186 20.38 -9.25 10.72
C SER A 186 21.58 -10.21 10.66
N LEU A 187 21.34 -11.52 10.72
CA LEU A 187 22.39 -12.53 10.55
C LEU A 187 22.99 -12.46 9.14
N LEU A 188 22.14 -12.35 8.08
CA LEU A 188 22.63 -12.21 6.70
C LEU A 188 23.49 -10.94 6.53
N LYS A 189 23.10 -9.82 7.11
CA LYS A 189 23.92 -8.59 7.12
C LYS A 189 25.23 -8.76 7.85
N TYR A 190 25.26 -9.54 8.93
CA TYR A 190 26.46 -9.78 9.71
C TYR A 190 27.51 -10.60 8.96
N ILE A 191 27.08 -11.58 8.15
CA ILE A 191 27.98 -12.42 7.34
C ILE A 191 28.26 -11.86 5.94
N ALA A 192 27.53 -10.84 5.51
CA ALA A 192 27.68 -10.23 4.21
C ALA A 192 29.01 -9.47 4.07
N ASP A 193 29.55 -9.41 2.85
CA ASP A 193 30.69 -8.54 2.55
C ASP A 193 30.37 -7.09 2.91
N PRO A 194 31.18 -6.45 3.79
CA PRO A 194 30.89 -5.13 4.31
C PRO A 194 30.99 -4.01 3.27
N ILE A 195 31.68 -4.23 2.15
CA ILE A 195 31.93 -3.20 1.12
C ILE A 195 30.81 -3.24 0.05
N ASN A 196 30.40 -4.43 -0.42
CA ASN A 196 29.51 -4.56 -1.57
C ASN A 196 28.10 -5.05 -1.19
N GLN A 197 28.01 -6.15 -0.42
CA GLN A 197 26.75 -6.84 -0.17
C GLN A 197 25.92 -6.18 0.94
N MET A 198 26.57 -5.85 2.07
CA MET A 198 25.87 -5.23 3.21
C MET A 198 25.24 -3.89 2.84
N PRO A 199 25.93 -2.94 2.16
CA PRO A 199 25.29 -1.71 1.70
C PRO A 199 24.13 -1.97 0.74
N SER A 200 24.28 -2.94 -0.18
CA SER A 200 23.21 -3.30 -1.13
C SER A 200 21.94 -3.80 -0.41
N ILE A 201 22.10 -4.65 0.64
CA ILE A 201 20.98 -5.09 1.48
C ILE A 201 20.35 -3.90 2.20
N VAL A 202 21.15 -3.00 2.77
CA VAL A 202 20.63 -1.83 3.49
C VAL A 202 19.86 -0.91 2.55
N PHE A 203 20.42 -0.58 1.37
CA PHE A 203 19.74 0.27 0.39
C PHE A 203 18.44 -0.37 -0.11
N TRP A 204 18.42 -1.68 -0.34
CA TRP A 204 17.21 -2.37 -0.74
C TRP A 204 16.10 -2.27 0.34
N LEU A 205 16.48 -2.44 1.62
CA LEU A 205 15.55 -2.32 2.75
C LEU A 205 14.99 -0.91 2.95
N LEU A 206 15.72 0.12 2.52
CA LEU A 206 15.27 1.52 2.59
C LEU A 206 14.18 1.85 1.56
N GLY A 207 14.01 1.04 0.53
CA GLY A 207 12.98 1.17 -0.49
C GLY A 207 13.27 2.25 -1.54
N SER A 208 13.10 1.90 -2.81
CA SER A 208 13.31 2.78 -3.98
C SER A 208 12.51 2.27 -5.19
N LEU A 209 12.14 3.16 -6.10
CA LEU A 209 11.56 2.81 -7.41
C LEU A 209 12.57 2.94 -8.56
N ASN A 210 13.83 3.20 -8.26
CA ASN A 210 14.86 3.48 -9.27
C ASN A 210 15.08 2.32 -10.25
N ASN A 211 14.93 1.07 -9.78
CA ASN A 211 15.14 -0.13 -10.58
C ASN A 211 13.86 -0.67 -11.23
N ALA A 212 12.73 0.04 -11.14
CA ALA A 212 11.47 -0.41 -11.72
C ALA A 212 11.56 -0.40 -13.26
N SER A 213 11.36 -1.55 -13.88
CA SER A 213 11.41 -1.75 -15.33
C SER A 213 10.03 -2.09 -15.91
N ASN A 214 9.89 -1.97 -17.24
CA ASN A 214 8.68 -2.40 -17.95
C ASN A 214 8.37 -3.89 -17.70
N ARG A 215 9.40 -4.73 -17.55
CA ARG A 215 9.24 -6.16 -17.24
C ARG A 215 8.66 -6.37 -15.86
N ASP A 216 9.13 -5.62 -14.87
CA ASP A 216 8.63 -5.71 -13.51
C ASP A 216 7.15 -5.33 -13.44
N ILE A 217 6.77 -4.25 -14.13
CA ILE A 217 5.38 -3.82 -14.22
C ILE A 217 4.50 -4.88 -14.91
N ALA A 218 5.00 -5.52 -15.98
CA ALA A 218 4.26 -6.56 -16.67
C ALA A 218 4.00 -7.80 -15.80
N VAL A 219 4.88 -8.11 -14.85
CA VAL A 219 4.74 -9.26 -13.94
C VAL A 219 3.93 -8.89 -12.69
N VAL A 220 4.28 -7.79 -12.03
CA VAL A 220 3.73 -7.41 -10.72
C VAL A 220 2.42 -6.62 -10.86
N GLY A 221 2.28 -5.84 -11.92
CA GLY A 221 1.08 -5.06 -12.20
C GLY A 221 -0.21 -5.88 -12.18
N PRO A 222 -0.29 -6.99 -12.92
CA PRO A 222 -1.46 -7.88 -12.88
C PRO A 222 -1.78 -8.41 -11.48
N ILE A 223 -0.76 -8.74 -10.66
CA ILE A 223 -0.96 -9.24 -9.29
C ILE A 223 -1.59 -8.15 -8.41
N ILE A 224 -1.03 -6.94 -8.45
CA ILE A 224 -1.56 -5.80 -7.69
C ILE A 224 -2.97 -5.44 -8.16
N LEU A 225 -3.20 -5.39 -9.47
CA LEU A 225 -4.51 -5.09 -10.04
C LEU A 225 -5.56 -6.14 -9.66
N ALA A 226 -5.25 -7.43 -9.80
CA ALA A 226 -6.16 -8.51 -9.43
C ALA A 226 -6.54 -8.45 -7.94
N GLY A 227 -5.56 -8.26 -7.05
CA GLY A 227 -5.82 -8.09 -5.62
C GLY A 227 -6.66 -6.85 -5.32
N THR A 228 -6.36 -5.72 -5.99
CA THR A 228 -7.11 -4.46 -5.85
C THR A 228 -8.56 -4.62 -6.31
N VAL A 229 -8.79 -5.23 -7.48
CA VAL A 229 -10.14 -5.53 -7.99
C VAL A 229 -10.89 -6.45 -7.03
N CYS A 230 -10.23 -7.48 -6.50
CA CYS A 230 -10.82 -8.40 -5.54
C CYS A 230 -11.30 -7.65 -4.28
N LEU A 231 -10.49 -6.75 -3.72
CA LEU A 231 -10.88 -5.92 -2.58
C LEU A 231 -12.01 -4.93 -2.93
N PHE A 232 -12.05 -4.38 -4.14
CA PHE A 232 -13.16 -3.54 -4.59
C PHE A 232 -14.46 -4.31 -4.71
N LEU A 233 -14.44 -5.54 -5.20
CA LEU A 233 -15.65 -6.37 -5.33
C LEU A 233 -16.27 -6.71 -3.98
N ILE A 234 -15.46 -6.87 -2.93
CA ILE A 234 -15.95 -7.21 -1.59
C ILE A 234 -16.10 -6.00 -0.64
N ARG A 235 -15.84 -4.77 -1.11
CA ARG A 235 -15.78 -3.56 -0.26
C ARG A 235 -17.00 -3.34 0.63
N TRP A 236 -18.22 -3.67 0.16
CA TRP A 236 -19.42 -3.54 0.95
C TRP A 236 -19.49 -4.63 2.05
N ARG A 237 -18.93 -5.82 1.81
CA ARG A 237 -18.86 -6.90 2.80
C ARG A 237 -17.89 -6.59 3.93
N ILE A 238 -16.87 -5.77 3.65
CA ILE A 238 -15.94 -5.28 4.69
C ILE A 238 -16.69 -4.43 5.72
N ASN A 239 -17.69 -3.64 5.32
CA ASN A 239 -18.52 -2.90 6.26
C ASN A 239 -19.29 -3.81 7.22
N LEU A 240 -19.76 -4.96 6.75
CA LEU A 240 -20.45 -5.92 7.61
C LEU A 240 -19.51 -6.52 8.66
N LEU A 241 -18.26 -6.78 8.31
CA LEU A 241 -17.25 -7.24 9.28
C LEU A 241 -16.95 -6.20 10.37
N THR A 242 -17.08 -4.91 10.06
CA THR A 242 -16.87 -3.85 11.06
C THR A 242 -17.98 -3.78 12.12
N MET A 243 -19.17 -4.29 11.84
CA MET A 243 -20.30 -4.35 12.80
C MET A 243 -20.08 -5.40 13.88
N GLY A 244 -19.36 -6.46 13.58
CA GLY A 244 -19.13 -7.59 14.48
C GLY A 244 -19.22 -8.93 13.73
N GLU A 245 -18.55 -9.94 14.25
CA GLU A 245 -18.54 -11.26 13.59
C GLU A 245 -19.91 -11.96 13.74
N GLU A 246 -20.57 -11.82 14.89
CA GLU A 246 -21.88 -12.37 15.16
C GLU A 246 -22.95 -11.68 14.33
N ASP A 247 -22.92 -10.35 14.28
CA ASP A 247 -23.85 -9.54 13.48
C ASP A 247 -23.70 -9.84 11.99
N ALA A 248 -22.46 -9.91 11.49
CA ALA A 248 -22.19 -10.23 10.09
C ALA A 248 -22.71 -11.63 9.71
N ARG A 249 -22.54 -12.62 10.60
CA ARG A 249 -23.06 -13.99 10.38
C ARG A 249 -24.58 -14.04 10.38
N SER A 250 -25.22 -13.28 11.27
CA SER A 250 -26.70 -13.20 11.31
C SER A 250 -27.30 -12.62 10.03
N LEU A 251 -26.52 -11.79 9.32
CA LEU A 251 -26.84 -11.24 8.00
C LEU A 251 -26.46 -12.19 6.83
N GLY A 252 -26.07 -13.44 7.12
CA GLY A 252 -25.76 -14.46 6.12
C GLY A 252 -24.37 -14.33 5.49
N VAL A 253 -23.45 -13.56 6.09
CA VAL A 253 -22.09 -13.40 5.57
C VAL A 253 -21.17 -14.47 6.14
N ASP A 254 -20.50 -15.22 5.27
CA ASP A 254 -19.38 -16.08 5.67
C ASP A 254 -18.16 -15.21 6.00
N THR A 255 -18.03 -14.91 7.29
CA THR A 255 -16.95 -14.06 7.81
C THR A 255 -15.57 -14.70 7.61
N GLY A 256 -15.47 -16.04 7.62
CA GLY A 256 -14.23 -16.78 7.37
C GLY A 256 -13.74 -16.61 5.94
N MET A 257 -14.64 -16.78 4.97
CA MET A 257 -14.34 -16.60 3.56
C MET A 257 -13.91 -15.15 3.25
N ILE A 258 -14.64 -14.15 3.75
CA ILE A 258 -14.30 -12.74 3.51
C ILE A 258 -12.96 -12.37 4.14
N ARG A 259 -12.68 -12.85 5.36
CA ARG A 259 -11.37 -12.68 6.01
C ARG A 259 -10.26 -13.28 5.17
N GLY A 260 -10.45 -14.51 4.67
CA GLY A 260 -9.49 -15.19 3.78
C GLY A 260 -9.21 -14.37 2.52
N ILE A 261 -10.24 -13.87 1.83
CA ILE A 261 -10.09 -13.05 0.62
C ILE A 261 -9.31 -11.77 0.93
N ILE A 262 -9.60 -11.07 2.03
CA ILE A 262 -8.88 -9.85 2.42
C ILE A 262 -7.40 -10.16 2.68
N ILE A 263 -7.11 -11.20 3.49
CA ILE A 263 -5.73 -11.56 3.83
C ILE A 263 -4.96 -11.95 2.58
N ILE A 264 -5.50 -12.81 1.73
CA ILE A 264 -4.84 -13.26 0.51
C ILE A 264 -4.58 -12.06 -0.43
N SER A 265 -5.63 -11.29 -0.75
CA SER A 265 -5.49 -10.14 -1.66
C SER A 265 -4.47 -9.12 -1.15
N ALA A 266 -4.58 -8.71 0.11
CA ALA A 266 -3.66 -7.74 0.70
C ALA A 266 -2.22 -8.28 0.81
N THR A 267 -2.05 -9.58 1.04
CA THR A 267 -0.72 -10.23 1.08
C THR A 267 -0.07 -10.24 -0.30
N PHE A 268 -0.79 -10.67 -1.34
CA PHE A 268 -0.27 -10.67 -2.70
C PHE A 268 0.09 -9.25 -3.17
N ILE A 269 -0.78 -8.27 -2.92
CA ILE A 269 -0.50 -6.86 -3.22
C ILE A 269 0.77 -6.41 -2.49
N SER A 270 0.88 -6.66 -1.18
CA SER A 270 2.01 -6.18 -0.38
C SER A 270 3.32 -6.88 -0.75
N ALA A 271 3.31 -8.20 -0.95
CA ALA A 271 4.48 -8.95 -1.38
C ALA A 271 4.95 -8.50 -2.78
N ALA A 272 4.01 -8.32 -3.71
CA ALA A 272 4.27 -7.83 -5.06
C ALA A 272 4.79 -6.38 -5.06
N ALA A 273 4.27 -5.51 -4.20
CA ALA A 273 4.78 -4.16 -4.04
C ALA A 273 6.21 -4.17 -3.51
N VAL A 274 6.45 -4.89 -2.40
CA VAL A 274 7.75 -4.91 -1.71
C VAL A 274 8.86 -5.53 -2.57
N CYS A 275 8.57 -6.57 -3.36
CA CYS A 275 9.61 -7.22 -4.17
C CYS A 275 10.23 -6.31 -5.25
N ILE A 276 9.51 -5.29 -5.72
CA ILE A 276 10.04 -4.30 -6.67
C ILE A 276 10.61 -3.09 -5.97
N SER A 277 9.88 -2.57 -4.97
CA SER A 277 10.20 -1.28 -4.37
C SER A 277 11.03 -1.35 -3.11
N GLY A 278 11.31 -2.54 -2.58
CA GLY A 278 11.78 -2.66 -1.20
C GLY A 278 10.70 -2.25 -0.19
N ILE A 279 11.07 -1.99 1.05
CA ILE A 279 10.12 -1.73 2.12
C ILE A 279 9.68 -0.26 2.11
N ILE A 280 8.43 -0.02 1.72
CA ILE A 280 7.79 1.30 1.80
C ILE A 280 6.74 1.26 2.93
N GLY A 281 7.06 1.90 4.05
CA GLY A 281 6.17 2.00 5.20
C GLY A 281 5.20 3.18 5.11
N TRP A 282 4.32 3.30 6.12
CA TRP A 282 3.41 4.43 6.38
C TRP A 282 2.26 4.60 5.40
N VAL A 283 2.42 4.28 4.11
CA VAL A 283 1.39 4.44 3.07
C VAL A 283 0.10 3.72 3.46
N GLY A 284 0.18 2.43 3.75
CA GLY A 284 -0.97 1.61 4.14
C GLY A 284 -1.52 1.90 5.56
N LEU A 285 -0.88 2.77 6.33
CA LEU A 285 -1.35 3.20 7.64
C LEU A 285 -2.00 4.59 7.58
N VAL A 286 -1.29 5.56 7.02
CA VAL A 286 -1.67 6.97 7.04
C VAL A 286 -2.75 7.29 6.02
N ILE A 287 -2.61 6.79 4.80
CA ILE A 287 -3.53 7.12 3.71
C ILE A 287 -4.98 6.66 3.98
N PRO A 288 -5.24 5.44 4.47
CA PRO A 288 -6.60 5.06 4.86
C PRO A 288 -7.19 5.94 5.97
N HIS A 289 -6.36 6.40 6.89
CA HIS A 289 -6.80 7.29 7.95
C HIS A 289 -7.23 8.67 7.39
N ILE A 290 -6.44 9.23 6.48
CA ILE A 290 -6.79 10.46 5.75
C ILE A 290 -8.10 10.24 4.96
N GLY A 291 -8.22 9.12 4.25
CA GLY A 291 -9.43 8.76 3.51
C GLY A 291 -10.70 8.78 4.39
N ARG A 292 -10.63 8.23 5.61
CA ARG A 292 -11.75 8.25 6.56
C ARG A 292 -12.15 9.65 6.99
N ILE A 293 -11.22 10.56 7.15
CA ILE A 293 -11.51 11.96 7.46
C ILE A 293 -12.26 12.62 6.31
N LEU A 294 -11.87 12.30 5.07
CA LEU A 294 -12.43 12.95 3.88
C LEU A 294 -13.83 12.42 3.51
N VAL A 295 -14.03 11.10 3.53
CA VAL A 295 -15.29 10.46 3.04
C VAL A 295 -16.01 9.57 4.06
N GLY A 296 -15.55 9.56 5.31
CA GLY A 296 -16.12 8.70 6.36
C GLY A 296 -15.60 7.27 6.34
N ALA A 297 -16.20 6.42 7.18
CA ALA A 297 -15.73 5.03 7.41
C ALA A 297 -16.35 4.00 6.46
N ASP A 298 -17.33 4.39 5.62
CA ASP A 298 -17.95 3.47 4.66
C ASP A 298 -16.95 3.01 3.60
N ASN A 299 -16.59 1.73 3.64
CA ASN A 299 -15.62 1.12 2.71
C ASN A 299 -16.06 1.21 1.24
N LYS A 300 -17.35 1.40 0.96
CA LYS A 300 -17.84 1.62 -0.41
C LYS A 300 -17.21 2.87 -1.04
N HIS A 301 -17.00 3.91 -0.25
CA HIS A 301 -16.42 5.18 -0.65
C HIS A 301 -14.95 5.31 -0.23
N LEU A 302 -14.60 4.74 0.92
CA LEU A 302 -13.26 4.80 1.48
C LEU A 302 -12.21 4.10 0.59
N LEU A 303 -12.48 2.87 0.12
CA LEU A 303 -11.50 2.11 -0.67
C LEU A 303 -11.12 2.82 -1.98
N PRO A 304 -12.06 3.29 -2.83
CA PRO A 304 -11.72 4.05 -4.03
C PRO A 304 -10.91 5.31 -3.76
N VAL A 305 -11.34 6.11 -2.78
CA VAL A 305 -10.67 7.36 -2.42
C VAL A 305 -9.25 7.09 -1.89
N THR A 306 -9.10 6.11 -1.01
CA THR A 306 -7.82 5.72 -0.45
C THR A 306 -6.85 5.23 -1.52
N THR A 307 -7.33 4.45 -2.50
CA THR A 307 -6.54 3.97 -3.62
C THR A 307 -5.96 5.13 -4.44
N MET A 308 -6.79 6.12 -4.77
CA MET A 308 -6.37 7.30 -5.53
C MET A 308 -5.37 8.17 -4.74
N ILE A 309 -5.66 8.43 -3.47
CA ILE A 309 -4.75 9.23 -2.61
C ILE A 309 -3.41 8.51 -2.46
N GLY A 310 -3.41 7.18 -2.29
CA GLY A 310 -2.18 6.41 -2.19
C GLY A 310 -1.30 6.47 -3.43
N ALA A 311 -1.91 6.38 -4.61
CA ALA A 311 -1.22 6.54 -5.89
C ALA A 311 -0.61 7.95 -6.02
N ILE A 312 -1.40 9.00 -5.77
CA ILE A 312 -0.96 10.40 -5.79
C ILE A 312 0.19 10.61 -4.80
N TYR A 313 0.04 10.14 -3.57
CA TYR A 313 1.03 10.29 -2.52
C TYR A 313 2.36 9.66 -2.90
N LEU A 314 2.36 8.39 -3.34
CA LEU A 314 3.61 7.71 -3.63
C LEU A 314 4.33 8.28 -4.86
N VAL A 315 3.60 8.65 -5.91
CA VAL A 315 4.17 9.34 -7.08
C VAL A 315 4.73 10.71 -6.69
N SER A 316 4.06 11.44 -5.80
CA SER A 316 4.57 12.73 -5.30
C SER A 316 5.85 12.56 -4.50
N VAL A 317 5.89 11.59 -3.58
CA VAL A 317 7.08 11.28 -2.77
C VAL A 317 8.23 10.82 -3.66
N ASP A 318 7.97 9.95 -4.65
CA ASP A 318 8.99 9.51 -5.61
C ASP A 318 9.53 10.68 -6.44
N THR A 319 8.66 11.58 -6.88
CA THR A 319 9.08 12.78 -7.62
C THR A 319 9.99 13.67 -6.78
N ILE A 320 9.67 13.87 -5.51
CA ILE A 320 10.52 14.61 -4.57
C ILE A 320 11.83 13.85 -4.33
N ALA A 321 11.77 12.54 -4.12
CA ALA A 321 12.94 11.69 -3.85
C ALA A 321 14.06 11.84 -4.89
N ARG A 322 13.68 11.96 -6.16
CA ARG A 322 14.63 12.03 -7.30
C ARG A 322 14.94 13.46 -7.78
N THR A 323 14.31 14.48 -7.19
CA THR A 323 14.54 15.88 -7.61
C THR A 323 15.09 16.76 -6.50
N ALA A 324 15.03 16.33 -5.24
CA ALA A 324 15.42 17.14 -4.10
C ALA A 324 16.95 17.22 -3.90
N MET A 325 17.68 16.18 -4.28
CA MET A 325 19.14 16.09 -4.14
C MET A 325 19.77 15.45 -5.38
N GLU A 326 21.09 15.58 -5.54
CA GLU A 326 21.84 14.90 -6.61
C GLU A 326 21.78 13.37 -6.49
N THR A 327 21.84 12.87 -5.25
CA THR A 327 21.62 11.46 -4.92
C THR A 327 20.17 11.24 -4.53
N GLU A 328 19.52 10.23 -5.11
CA GLU A 328 18.14 9.93 -4.81
C GLU A 328 17.94 9.55 -3.34
N ILE A 329 16.96 10.19 -2.69
CA ILE A 329 16.60 9.86 -1.31
C ILE A 329 15.76 8.58 -1.32
N PRO A 330 16.08 7.54 -0.51
CA PRO A 330 15.23 6.36 -0.38
C PRO A 330 13.79 6.72 0.01
N ILE A 331 12.83 6.15 -0.73
CA ILE A 331 11.39 6.47 -0.56
C ILE A 331 10.91 6.14 0.85
N GLY A 332 11.40 5.04 1.44
CA GLY A 332 11.06 4.64 2.81
C GLY A 332 11.42 5.70 3.85
N ILE A 333 12.52 6.43 3.65
CA ILE A 333 12.91 7.54 4.52
C ILE A 333 11.89 8.69 4.41
N LEU A 334 11.58 9.11 3.18
CA LEU A 334 10.63 10.22 2.97
C LEU A 334 9.22 9.87 3.46
N THR A 335 8.76 8.64 3.20
CA THR A 335 7.44 8.23 3.69
C THR A 335 7.38 8.17 5.21
N ALA A 336 8.48 7.81 5.89
CA ALA A 336 8.57 7.85 7.35
C ALA A 336 8.62 9.28 7.88
N MET A 337 9.44 10.14 7.27
CA MET A 337 9.57 11.55 7.70
C MET A 337 8.26 12.34 7.56
N VAL A 338 7.45 12.03 6.55
CA VAL A 338 6.13 12.66 6.36
C VAL A 338 5.06 11.92 7.15
N GLY A 339 5.06 10.58 7.08
CA GLY A 339 4.00 9.75 7.64
C GLY A 339 3.94 9.79 9.16
N ALA A 340 5.07 9.71 9.85
CA ALA A 340 5.10 9.67 11.32
C ALA A 340 4.58 10.98 11.98
N PRO A 341 5.01 12.19 11.55
CA PRO A 341 4.48 13.43 12.11
C PRO A 341 3.00 13.65 11.76
N VAL A 342 2.59 13.34 10.53
CA VAL A 342 1.18 13.44 10.12
C VAL A 342 0.32 12.52 10.97
N PHE A 343 0.75 11.29 11.17
CA PHE A 343 0.01 10.33 11.98
C PHE A 343 -0.05 10.74 13.46
N ALA A 344 1.05 11.22 14.03
CA ALA A 344 1.09 11.75 15.40
C ALA A 344 0.12 12.94 15.59
N TYR A 345 0.07 13.85 14.59
CA TYR A 345 -0.89 14.95 14.59
C TYR A 345 -2.35 14.45 14.55
N LEU A 346 -2.65 13.48 13.69
CA LEU A 346 -3.99 12.91 13.53
C LEU A 346 -4.45 12.19 14.79
N LEU A 347 -3.58 11.42 15.45
CA LEU A 347 -3.87 10.80 16.76
C LEU A 347 -4.19 11.82 17.84
N ARG A 348 -3.51 12.94 17.85
CA ARG A 348 -3.71 14.00 18.83
C ARG A 348 -5.01 14.78 18.63
N LYS A 349 -5.41 14.99 17.37
CA LYS A 349 -6.60 15.76 16.99
C LYS A 349 -7.89 14.95 17.14
N ASN A 350 -7.86 13.68 16.80
CA ASN A 350 -8.99 12.77 16.94
C ASN A 350 -8.88 12.10 18.33
N ARG A 351 -9.54 12.69 19.35
CA ARG A 351 -9.81 11.96 20.59
C ARG A 351 -10.58 10.69 20.24
N PRO A 352 -10.24 9.51 20.81
CA PRO A 352 -10.86 8.25 20.43
C PRO A 352 -12.34 8.27 20.78
N GLY A 353 -13.14 8.40 19.76
CA GLY A 353 -14.58 8.12 19.72
C GLY A 353 -14.79 7.22 18.52
N TRP A 354 -14.30 5.97 18.68
CA TRP A 354 -14.46 4.88 17.68
C TRP A 354 -15.70 4.06 18.01
#